data_d5bc4c6df2ae5adc2ae346e2cae27d72
#
_entry.id   d5bc4c6df2ae5adc2ae346e2cae27d72
#
_cell.length_a   1.000
_cell.length_b   1.000
_cell.length_c   1.000
_cell.angle_alpha   90.00
_cell.angle_beta   90.00
_cell.angle_gamma   90.00
#
_symmetry.space_group_name_H-M   'P 1'
#
loop_
_entity.id
_entity.type
_entity.pdbx_description
1 polymer ?
#
loop_
_entity_poly.entity_id
_entity_poly.type
_entity_poly.pdbx_seq_one_letter_code
_entity_poly.pdbx_strand_id
1 'polypeptide(L)'
;MKLIFCIDEKKGMMFFGKRQSQDSVLREWIINHTTGSNLWMSNYSAKQFKDLTGYIADDDYQIKASIGDYCFIEDNGYALEGVSEIILCDWNRKYQADKVFDIDLKANGFKKVDSEDIKGSSHDKITIETYRKG
;
A
#
# COMPACT_ATOMS: atom_id res chain seq x y z
N MET A 1 -12.24 -4.91 4.25
CA MET A 1 -10.79 -5.02 3.99
C MET A 1 -10.26 -3.70 3.46
N LYS A 2 -9.07 -3.35 3.82
CA LYS A 2 -8.43 -2.09 3.42
C LYS A 2 -7.12 -2.42 2.71
N LEU A 3 -6.84 -1.74 1.59
CA LEU A 3 -5.65 -1.99 0.79
C LEU A 3 -4.68 -0.82 0.89
N ILE A 4 -3.38 -1.12 0.94
CA ILE A 4 -2.30 -0.12 0.96
C ILE A 4 -1.39 -0.39 -0.22
N PHE A 5 -1.15 0.65 -1.03
CA PHE A 5 -0.25 0.61 -2.19
C PHE A 5 0.80 1.70 -2.10
N CYS A 6 1.99 1.41 -2.59
CA CYS A 6 3.02 2.43 -2.86
C CYS A 6 3.05 2.68 -4.36
N ILE A 7 3.03 3.94 -4.77
CA ILE A 7 3.03 4.34 -6.17
C ILE A 7 4.04 5.46 -6.41
N ASP A 8 4.52 5.58 -7.64
CA ASP A 8 5.26 6.76 -8.05
C ASP A 8 4.29 7.83 -8.57
N GLU A 9 4.81 8.99 -8.98
CA GLU A 9 3.98 10.12 -9.42
C GLU A 9 3.17 9.82 -10.68
N LYS A 10 3.48 8.74 -11.41
CA LYS A 10 2.73 8.27 -12.58
C LYS A 10 1.98 6.97 -12.30
N LYS A 11 1.75 6.65 -11.02
CA LYS A 11 1.06 5.46 -10.56
C LYS A 11 1.80 4.16 -10.82
N GLY A 12 3.11 4.21 -11.09
CA GLY A 12 3.93 3.01 -11.21
C GLY A 12 4.03 2.28 -9.88
N MET A 13 4.12 0.97 -9.92
CA MET A 13 4.22 0.12 -8.73
C MET A 13 5.47 -0.74 -8.72
N MET A 14 5.78 -1.41 -9.82
CA MET A 14 6.91 -2.33 -9.92
C MET A 14 7.60 -2.22 -11.26
N PHE A 15 8.85 -2.68 -11.30
CA PHE A 15 9.64 -2.80 -12.52
C PHE A 15 10.43 -4.10 -12.50
N PHE A 16 10.25 -4.94 -13.52
CA PHE A 16 10.85 -6.29 -13.63
C PHE A 16 10.67 -7.15 -12.37
N GLY A 17 9.45 -7.15 -11.83
CA GLY A 17 9.10 -7.95 -10.66
C GLY A 17 9.70 -7.45 -9.35
N LYS A 18 10.24 -6.23 -9.32
CA LYS A 18 10.85 -5.63 -8.12
C LYS A 18 10.13 -4.34 -7.75
N ARG A 19 10.08 -4.04 -6.45
CA ARG A 19 9.54 -2.76 -5.99
C ARG A 19 10.41 -1.62 -6.48
N GLN A 20 9.77 -0.48 -6.75
CA GLN A 20 10.47 0.71 -7.23
C GLN A 20 11.33 1.37 -6.17
N SER A 21 10.88 1.35 -4.92
CA SER A 21 11.56 2.02 -3.83
C SER A 21 11.09 1.49 -2.48
N GLN A 22 11.75 1.91 -1.42
CA GLN A 22 11.35 1.63 -0.05
C GLN A 22 11.85 2.77 0.86
N ASP A 23 11.25 2.90 2.03
CA ASP A 23 11.56 3.97 2.96
C ASP A 23 11.25 3.51 4.38
N SER A 24 12.21 3.65 5.27
CA SER A 24 12.05 3.15 6.65
C SER A 24 10.99 3.90 7.43
N VAL A 25 10.85 5.20 7.19
CA VAL A 25 9.82 6.03 7.85
C VAL A 25 8.44 5.62 7.37
N LEU A 26 8.27 5.34 6.07
CA LEU A 26 6.99 4.87 5.55
C LEU A 26 6.64 3.50 6.11
N ARG A 27 7.59 2.57 6.20
CA ARG A 27 7.33 1.26 6.80
C ARG A 27 6.83 1.38 8.24
N GLU A 28 7.46 2.23 9.03
CA GLU A 28 7.03 2.49 10.40
C GLU A 28 5.64 3.14 10.44
N TRP A 29 5.36 4.07 9.53
CA TRP A 29 4.05 4.68 9.41
C TRP A 29 2.97 3.63 9.17
N ILE A 30 3.22 2.68 8.24
CA ILE A 30 2.28 1.60 7.91
C ILE A 30 2.02 0.72 9.13
N ILE A 31 3.07 0.30 9.84
CA ILE A 31 2.93 -0.53 11.05
C ILE A 31 2.12 0.21 12.11
N ASN A 32 2.44 1.48 12.36
CA ASN A 32 1.75 2.27 13.38
C ASN A 32 0.29 2.54 13.01
N HIS A 33 0.02 2.84 11.75
CA HIS A 33 -1.33 3.12 11.27
C HIS A 33 -2.25 1.90 11.37
N THR A 34 -1.70 0.71 11.22
CA THR A 34 -2.47 -0.54 11.23
C THR A 34 -2.53 -1.20 12.62
N THR A 35 -1.93 -0.60 13.63
CA THR A 35 -1.94 -1.12 15.01
C THR A 35 -3.38 -1.33 15.48
N GLY A 36 -3.65 -2.50 16.06
CA GLY A 36 -5.00 -2.89 16.49
C GLY A 36 -5.79 -3.66 15.43
N SER A 37 -5.26 -3.76 14.23
CA SER A 37 -5.81 -4.57 13.14
C SER A 37 -4.73 -5.50 12.61
N ASN A 38 -5.12 -6.52 11.85
CA ASN A 38 -4.15 -7.36 11.18
C ASN A 38 -3.64 -6.66 9.92
N LEU A 39 -2.33 -6.71 9.71
CA LEU A 39 -1.68 -6.26 8.47
C LEU A 39 -1.10 -7.48 7.75
N TRP A 40 -1.62 -7.76 6.59
CA TRP A 40 -1.23 -8.89 5.76
C TRP A 40 -0.37 -8.45 4.59
N MET A 41 0.55 -9.29 4.17
CA MET A 41 1.34 -9.06 2.95
C MET A 41 1.93 -10.37 2.44
N SER A 42 2.41 -10.35 1.20
CA SER A 42 3.11 -11.49 0.62
C SER A 42 4.45 -11.73 1.30
N ASN A 43 5.01 -12.93 1.12
CA ASN A 43 6.36 -13.23 1.61
C ASN A 43 7.42 -12.32 0.98
N TYR A 44 7.22 -11.92 -0.28
CA TYR A 44 8.10 -10.96 -0.95
C TYR A 44 8.08 -9.60 -0.22
N SER A 45 6.89 -9.08 0.04
CA SER A 45 6.73 -7.78 0.72
C SER A 45 7.27 -7.82 2.14
N ALA A 46 7.09 -8.93 2.84
CA ALA A 46 7.54 -9.09 4.22
C ALA A 46 9.06 -8.95 4.37
N LYS A 47 9.83 -9.20 3.33
CA LYS A 47 11.30 -9.06 3.38
C LYS A 47 11.74 -7.63 3.70
N GLN A 48 11.00 -6.62 3.23
CA GLN A 48 11.34 -5.24 3.58
C GLN A 48 10.94 -4.85 5.00
N PHE A 49 10.06 -5.62 5.64
CA PHE A 49 9.60 -5.40 7.01
C PHE A 49 10.31 -6.28 8.04
N LYS A 50 11.35 -7.01 7.66
CA LYS A 50 11.98 -8.05 8.50
C LYS A 50 12.43 -7.56 9.88
N ASP A 51 12.80 -6.30 10.01
CA ASP A 51 13.25 -5.70 11.28
C ASP A 51 12.11 -5.10 12.11
N LEU A 52 10.87 -5.24 11.65
CA LEU A 52 9.67 -4.74 12.30
C LEU A 52 8.76 -5.90 12.70
N THR A 53 7.80 -5.62 13.58
CA THR A 53 6.75 -6.56 13.99
C THR A 53 5.38 -5.96 13.67
N GLY A 54 4.32 -6.76 13.79
CA GLY A 54 2.96 -6.28 13.58
C GLY A 54 2.40 -6.57 12.20
N TYR A 55 2.98 -7.54 11.47
CA TYR A 55 2.46 -7.99 10.18
C TYR A 55 2.38 -9.51 10.12
N ILE A 56 1.61 -10.00 9.16
CA ILE A 56 1.46 -11.43 8.87
C ILE A 56 1.90 -11.66 7.42
N ALA A 57 2.91 -12.51 7.21
CA ALA A 57 3.42 -12.86 5.89
C ALA A 57 2.77 -14.17 5.42
N ASP A 58 2.03 -14.11 4.31
CA ASP A 58 1.36 -15.26 3.72
C ASP A 58 1.02 -14.94 2.27
N ASP A 59 1.45 -15.77 1.33
CA ASP A 59 1.17 -15.50 -0.10
C ASP A 59 -0.31 -15.59 -0.44
N ASP A 60 -1.12 -16.26 0.37
CA ASP A 60 -2.57 -16.29 0.24
C ASP A 60 -3.28 -15.21 1.05
N TYR A 61 -2.57 -14.16 1.39
CA TYR A 61 -3.02 -13.13 2.33
C TYR A 61 -4.35 -12.48 1.96
N GLN A 62 -4.63 -12.26 0.68
CA GLN A 62 -5.87 -11.62 0.27
C GLN A 62 -7.09 -12.51 0.47
N ILE A 63 -6.91 -13.84 0.42
CA ILE A 63 -7.98 -14.80 0.68
C ILE A 63 -8.23 -14.94 2.19
N LYS A 64 -7.18 -14.85 2.99
CA LYS A 64 -7.23 -15.05 4.44
C LYS A 64 -7.65 -13.80 5.22
N ALA A 65 -7.41 -12.61 4.67
CA ALA A 65 -7.75 -11.36 5.33
C ALA A 65 -9.27 -11.21 5.52
N SER A 66 -9.66 -10.64 6.65
CA SER A 66 -11.05 -10.44 7.04
C SER A 66 -11.46 -8.97 6.93
N ILE A 67 -12.74 -8.70 7.15
CA ILE A 67 -13.27 -7.34 7.26
C ILE A 67 -12.49 -6.59 8.35
N GLY A 68 -12.03 -5.38 8.02
CA GLY A 68 -11.25 -4.55 8.96
C GLY A 68 -9.74 -4.79 8.90
N ASP A 69 -9.29 -5.87 8.26
CA ASP A 69 -7.87 -6.12 8.07
C ASP A 69 -7.30 -5.24 6.96
N TYR A 70 -5.98 -5.00 7.03
CA TYR A 70 -5.22 -4.31 5.99
C TYR A 70 -4.41 -5.30 5.18
N CYS A 71 -4.29 -5.04 3.88
CA CYS A 71 -3.38 -5.76 2.98
C CYS A 71 -2.43 -4.77 2.34
N PHE A 72 -1.11 -4.98 2.51
CA PHE A 72 -0.09 -4.22 1.81
C PHE A 72 0.24 -4.93 0.50
N ILE A 73 -0.03 -4.26 -0.62
CA ILE A 73 0.06 -4.85 -1.96
C ILE A 73 1.13 -4.14 -2.76
N GLU A 74 2.12 -4.88 -3.27
CA GLU A 74 3.18 -4.33 -4.11
C GLU A 74 3.03 -4.67 -5.59
N ASP A 75 2.24 -5.68 -5.92
CA ASP A 75 1.92 -6.01 -7.30
C ASP A 75 0.46 -5.67 -7.60
N ASN A 76 -0.03 -5.97 -8.80
CA ASN A 76 -1.42 -5.70 -9.18
C ASN A 76 -2.32 -6.94 -9.09
N GLY A 77 -1.93 -7.94 -8.30
CA GLY A 77 -2.77 -9.10 -8.02
C GLY A 77 -3.70 -8.82 -6.84
N TYR A 78 -4.84 -8.18 -7.09
CA TYR A 78 -5.80 -7.84 -6.04
C TYR A 78 -7.23 -7.95 -6.55
N ALA A 79 -8.18 -8.05 -5.61
CA ALA A 79 -9.61 -7.99 -5.88
C ALA A 79 -10.24 -6.86 -5.06
N LEU A 80 -11.21 -6.17 -5.65
CA LEU A 80 -11.90 -5.05 -5.00
C LEU A 80 -13.13 -5.47 -4.20
N GLU A 81 -13.57 -6.71 -4.33
CA GLU A 81 -14.72 -7.20 -3.58
C GLU A 81 -14.45 -7.13 -2.08
N GLY A 82 -15.36 -6.50 -1.34
CA GLY A 82 -15.23 -6.34 0.10
C GLY A 82 -14.23 -5.28 0.56
N VAL A 83 -13.64 -4.53 -0.36
CA VAL A 83 -12.69 -3.45 -0.03
C VAL A 83 -13.44 -2.18 0.31
N SER A 84 -13.21 -1.65 1.51
CA SER A 84 -13.86 -0.42 2.01
C SER A 84 -12.96 0.81 1.94
N GLU A 85 -11.65 0.61 1.87
CA GLU A 85 -10.69 1.72 1.92
C GLU A 85 -9.44 1.37 1.12
N ILE A 86 -8.88 2.36 0.44
CA ILE A 86 -7.61 2.26 -0.29
C ILE A 86 -6.71 3.41 0.15
N ILE A 87 -5.49 3.08 0.55
CA ILE A 87 -4.46 4.04 0.94
C ILE A 87 -3.38 4.02 -0.14
N LEU A 88 -3.09 5.18 -0.72
CA LEU A 88 -2.02 5.36 -1.69
C LEU A 88 -0.87 6.14 -1.08
N CYS A 89 0.31 5.55 -1.08
CA CYS A 89 1.54 6.19 -0.63
C CYS A 89 2.36 6.56 -1.86
N ASP A 90 2.37 7.84 -2.19
CA ASP A 90 3.04 8.36 -3.39
C ASP A 90 4.44 8.84 -3.01
N TRP A 91 5.46 8.25 -3.64
CA TRP A 91 6.86 8.61 -3.43
C TRP A 91 7.17 10.05 -3.84
N ASN A 92 6.30 10.69 -4.65
CA ASN A 92 6.53 11.99 -5.27
C ASN A 92 7.81 12.00 -6.12
N ARG A 93 8.11 10.88 -6.73
CA ARG A 93 9.20 10.68 -7.67
C ARG A 93 8.73 9.86 -8.84
N LYS A 94 9.44 9.95 -9.94
CA LYS A 94 9.20 9.14 -11.12
C LYS A 94 10.24 8.02 -11.20
N TYR A 95 9.77 6.78 -11.31
CA TYR A 95 10.60 5.60 -11.50
C TYR A 95 10.19 4.89 -12.78
N GLN A 96 11.01 3.96 -13.23
CA GLN A 96 10.60 3.05 -14.31
C GLN A 96 9.57 2.08 -13.76
N ALA A 97 8.55 1.76 -14.56
CA ALA A 97 7.48 0.85 -14.17
C ALA A 97 6.99 0.05 -15.38
N ASP A 98 6.74 -1.23 -15.16
CA ASP A 98 6.00 -2.09 -16.10
C ASP A 98 4.70 -2.61 -15.46
N LYS A 99 4.46 -2.29 -14.19
CA LYS A 99 3.19 -2.49 -13.51
C LYS A 99 2.74 -1.18 -12.88
N VAL A 100 1.48 -0.85 -13.07
CA VAL A 100 0.91 0.41 -12.61
C VAL A 100 -0.35 0.16 -11.78
N PHE A 101 -0.68 1.10 -10.91
CA PHE A 101 -1.93 1.13 -10.21
C PHE A 101 -3.02 1.55 -11.21
N ASP A 102 -3.93 0.64 -11.51
CA ASP A 102 -4.91 0.80 -12.59
C ASP A 102 -6.35 0.87 -12.11
N ILE A 103 -6.59 1.04 -10.81
CA ILE A 103 -7.93 1.18 -10.27
C ILE A 103 -8.46 2.59 -10.57
N ASP A 104 -9.62 2.66 -11.24
CA ASP A 104 -10.37 3.91 -11.33
C ASP A 104 -11.15 4.08 -10.03
N LEU A 105 -10.57 4.83 -9.08
CA LEU A 105 -11.13 4.99 -7.75
C LEU A 105 -12.52 5.59 -7.78
N LYS A 106 -12.72 6.64 -8.56
CA LYS A 106 -14.01 7.31 -8.67
C LYS A 106 -15.09 6.40 -9.25
N ALA A 107 -14.76 5.69 -10.33
CA ALA A 107 -15.69 4.76 -10.98
C ALA A 107 -16.09 3.61 -10.06
N ASN A 108 -15.21 3.24 -9.13
CA ASN A 108 -15.47 2.18 -8.14
C ASN A 108 -16.06 2.69 -6.83
N GLY A 109 -16.46 3.96 -6.77
CA GLY A 109 -17.17 4.52 -5.62
C GLY A 109 -16.27 4.98 -4.47
N PHE A 110 -14.98 5.13 -4.70
CA PHE A 110 -14.05 5.62 -3.68
C PHE A 110 -13.88 7.13 -3.76
N LYS A 111 -13.87 7.78 -2.60
CA LYS A 111 -13.66 9.23 -2.47
C LYS A 111 -12.48 9.49 -1.56
N LYS A 112 -11.67 10.48 -1.90
CA LYS A 112 -10.56 10.92 -1.03
C LYS A 112 -11.15 11.54 0.24
N VAL A 113 -10.76 11.00 1.39
CA VAL A 113 -11.23 11.47 2.70
C VAL A 113 -10.10 12.04 3.55
N ASP A 114 -8.85 11.78 3.19
CA ASP A 114 -7.70 12.30 3.91
C ASP A 114 -6.48 12.37 3.00
N SER A 115 -5.58 13.30 3.32
CA SER A 115 -4.29 13.43 2.65
C SER A 115 -3.29 14.02 3.63
N GLU A 116 -2.11 13.39 3.75
CA GLU A 116 -1.03 13.94 4.57
C GLU A 116 0.31 13.76 3.86
N ASP A 117 1.23 14.67 4.12
CA ASP A 117 2.61 14.56 3.66
C ASP A 117 3.50 14.21 4.85
N ILE A 118 4.37 13.23 4.65
CA ILE A 118 5.38 12.88 5.64
C ILE A 118 6.77 13.03 5.02
N LYS A 119 7.77 13.30 5.86
CA LYS A 119 9.16 13.27 5.44
C LYS A 119 9.69 11.85 5.63
N GLY A 120 10.16 11.24 4.54
CA GLY A 120 10.75 9.89 4.59
C GLY A 120 12.22 9.92 4.99
N SER A 121 12.78 8.70 5.14
CA SER A 121 14.22 8.56 5.38
C SER A 121 15.05 8.70 4.10
N SER A 122 14.50 8.29 2.97
CA SER A 122 15.16 8.37 1.65
C SER A 122 14.34 9.16 0.62
N HIS A 123 13.25 9.77 1.04
CA HIS A 123 12.37 10.60 0.20
C HIS A 123 12.04 11.88 0.96
N ASP A 124 12.14 13.01 0.28
CA ASP A 124 11.88 14.32 0.91
C ASP A 124 10.43 14.46 1.35
N LYS A 125 9.51 13.95 0.55
CA LYS A 125 8.08 14.00 0.85
C LYS A 125 7.39 12.76 0.28
N ILE A 126 6.63 12.08 1.13
CA ILE A 126 5.74 11.00 0.73
C ILE A 126 4.32 11.48 1.01
N THR A 127 3.47 11.48 0.00
CA THR A 127 2.06 11.89 0.13
C THR A 127 1.21 10.65 0.33
N ILE A 128 0.48 10.61 1.46
CA ILE A 128 -0.38 9.49 1.81
C ILE A 128 -1.82 9.94 1.68
N GLU A 129 -2.54 9.34 0.75
CA GLU A 129 -3.94 9.65 0.48
C GLU A 129 -4.82 8.47 0.83
N THR A 130 -5.90 8.74 1.56
CA THR A 130 -6.87 7.73 1.95
C THR A 130 -8.16 7.94 1.19
N TYR A 131 -8.66 6.87 0.58
CA TYR A 131 -9.91 6.84 -0.18
C TYR A 131 -10.86 5.85 0.48
N ARG A 132 -12.11 6.23 0.66
CA ARG A 132 -13.15 5.36 1.21
C ARG A 132 -14.28 5.17 0.25
N LYS A 133 -14.84 3.96 0.27
CA LYS A 133 -16.04 3.64 -0.49
C LYS A 133 -17.24 4.23 0.22
N GLY A 134 -17.97 5.06 -0.50
CA GLY A 134 -19.14 5.73 0.07
C GLY A 134 -20.42 5.39 -0.62
#